data_6d1fc87c7bf01fdb4ac15fc91a82e66a
#
_entry.id   6d1fc87c7bf01fdb4ac15fc91a82e66a
#
_cell.length_a   1.000
_cell.length_b   1.000
_cell.length_c   1.000
_cell.angle_alpha   90.00
_cell.angle_beta   90.00
_cell.angle_gamma   90.00
#
_symmetry.space_group_name_H-M   'P 1'
#
loop_
_entity.id
_entity.type
_entity.pdbx_description
1 polymer ?
#
loop_
_entity_poly.entity_id
_entity_poly.type
_entity_poly.pdbx_seq_one_letter_code
_entity_poly.pdbx_strand_id
1 'polypeptide(L)'
;MSATMAAQAGGAARGAAMEVAPTGAALGAEVRNVDLRRMDEATFAAVHAAWIAHSVLLFRGQSLSDDDLVAFSRRFGDLDHAPIQENGRRFVEGKPEIYIVSNVLGADGQAIGSLGAGEAVWHTDMSYLPEPPKASMLYALEVPPVGGNTHFASMYAAYDALPEALKRRAQGLKVKHDGTYNSGGFLRAGVTATDDPRTSPGHLHPLVCRHPETGRQMLYLGRRRNAYIDGLPLDESEALLDELWEHASRPAISWAHNWRPGDLVLWDNRCTMHRRDPFDAASRRVMHRTQVKGEAPPAA
;
A
#
# COMPACT_ATOMS: atom_id res chain seq x y z
N MET A 1 -60.63 35.89 -11.11
CA MET A 1 -60.11 34.77 -10.30
C MET A 1 -58.78 34.37 -10.87
N SER A 2 -57.72 34.86 -10.24
CA SER A 2 -56.32 34.66 -10.68
C SER A 2 -55.69 33.62 -9.75
N ALA A 3 -55.32 32.47 -10.24
CA ALA A 3 -54.67 31.43 -9.47
C ALA A 3 -53.16 31.59 -9.63
N THR A 4 -52.53 31.99 -8.55
CA THR A 4 -51.05 32.08 -8.46
C THR A 4 -50.51 30.69 -8.21
N MET A 5 -49.81 30.08 -9.18
CA MET A 5 -49.04 28.87 -9.01
C MET A 5 -47.75 29.19 -8.27
N ALA A 6 -47.59 28.73 -7.06
CA ALA A 6 -46.34 28.76 -6.32
C ALA A 6 -45.41 27.63 -6.85
N ALA A 7 -44.31 28.01 -7.43
CA ALA A 7 -43.23 27.10 -7.79
C ALA A 7 -42.52 26.59 -6.50
N GLN A 8 -42.70 25.31 -6.20
CA GLN A 8 -41.86 24.65 -5.18
C GLN A 8 -40.46 24.46 -5.74
N ALA A 9 -39.52 25.22 -5.23
CA ALA A 9 -38.12 24.99 -5.43
C ALA A 9 -37.71 23.70 -4.66
N GLY A 10 -37.49 22.62 -5.41
CA GLY A 10 -36.97 21.38 -4.89
C GLY A 10 -35.58 21.61 -4.31
N GLY A 11 -35.47 21.69 -3.00
CA GLY A 11 -34.20 21.70 -2.30
C GLY A 11 -33.50 20.36 -2.52
N ALA A 12 -32.43 20.35 -3.33
CA ALA A 12 -31.51 19.21 -3.37
C ALA A 12 -30.99 19.00 -1.95
N ALA A 13 -31.25 17.83 -1.38
CA ALA A 13 -30.69 17.42 -0.10
C ALA A 13 -29.16 17.57 -0.20
N ARG A 14 -28.58 18.52 0.53
CA ARG A 14 -27.12 18.62 0.67
C ARG A 14 -26.68 17.33 1.34
N GLY A 15 -25.95 16.47 0.62
CA GLY A 15 -25.29 15.31 1.19
C GLY A 15 -24.47 15.70 2.41
N ALA A 16 -24.33 14.79 3.37
CA ALA A 16 -23.49 15.05 4.56
C ALA A 16 -22.07 15.44 4.11
N ALA A 17 -21.49 16.42 4.80
CA ALA A 17 -20.11 16.84 4.51
C ALA A 17 -19.13 15.67 4.70
N MET A 18 -18.03 15.67 3.91
CA MET A 18 -16.94 14.72 4.08
C MET A 18 -16.47 14.72 5.54
N GLU A 19 -16.31 13.53 6.10
CA GLU A 19 -15.81 13.31 7.45
C GLU A 19 -14.54 12.45 7.39
N VAL A 20 -13.53 12.80 8.17
CA VAL A 20 -12.31 12.01 8.36
C VAL A 20 -12.31 11.50 9.81
N ALA A 21 -12.46 10.19 9.99
CA ALA A 21 -12.51 9.53 11.30
C ALA A 21 -11.21 8.72 11.51
N PRO A 22 -10.25 9.20 12.34
CA PRO A 22 -9.04 8.46 12.65
C PRO A 22 -9.34 7.08 13.23
N THR A 23 -8.51 6.07 12.94
CA THR A 23 -8.66 4.69 13.46
C THR A 23 -8.41 4.59 14.96
N GLY A 24 -7.77 5.59 15.57
CA GLY A 24 -7.28 5.55 16.94
C GLY A 24 -5.94 4.81 17.12
N ALA A 25 -5.39 4.23 16.05
CA ALA A 25 -4.05 3.63 15.99
C ALA A 25 -2.99 4.67 15.56
N ALA A 26 -1.74 4.24 15.41
CA ALA A 26 -0.61 5.10 15.01
C ALA A 26 -0.74 5.64 13.58
N LEU A 27 -1.66 5.11 12.77
CA LEU A 27 -1.95 5.53 11.40
C LEU A 27 -3.37 5.11 11.01
N GLY A 28 -3.84 5.69 9.91
CA GLY A 28 -5.10 5.33 9.26
C GLY A 28 -6.29 6.18 9.68
N ALA A 29 -7.16 6.47 8.72
CA ALA A 29 -8.45 7.10 8.93
C ALA A 29 -9.49 6.55 7.95
N GLU A 30 -10.76 6.49 8.37
CA GLU A 30 -11.90 6.25 7.50
C GLU A 30 -12.41 7.58 6.96
N VAL A 31 -12.55 7.69 5.65
CA VAL A 31 -13.15 8.85 4.97
C VAL A 31 -14.59 8.50 4.62
N ARG A 32 -15.54 9.25 5.17
CA ARG A 32 -16.97 9.03 5.03
C ARG A 32 -17.62 10.10 4.19
N ASN A 33 -18.82 9.80 3.68
CA ASN A 33 -19.65 10.73 2.91
C ASN A 33 -18.98 11.23 1.63
N VAL A 34 -18.19 10.38 0.97
CA VAL A 34 -17.51 10.65 -0.30
C VAL A 34 -17.85 9.57 -1.32
N ASP A 35 -18.23 9.98 -2.51
CA ASP A 35 -18.30 9.13 -3.71
C ASP A 35 -17.07 9.38 -4.57
N LEU A 36 -16.17 8.39 -4.64
CA LEU A 36 -14.90 8.51 -5.36
C LEU A 36 -15.05 8.73 -6.87
N ARG A 37 -16.24 8.42 -7.44
CA ARG A 37 -16.56 8.65 -8.85
C ARG A 37 -16.87 10.12 -9.18
N ARG A 38 -17.22 10.92 -8.17
CA ARG A 38 -17.76 12.29 -8.33
C ARG A 38 -17.12 13.29 -7.39
N MET A 39 -15.80 13.22 -7.27
CA MET A 39 -15.04 14.06 -6.37
C MET A 39 -14.63 15.36 -7.07
N ASP A 40 -15.07 16.51 -6.57
CA ASP A 40 -14.58 17.82 -7.00
C ASP A 40 -13.16 18.13 -6.47
N GLU A 41 -12.57 19.21 -6.92
CA GLU A 41 -11.19 19.57 -6.55
C GLU A 41 -11.05 19.90 -5.07
N ALA A 42 -12.04 20.52 -4.45
CA ALA A 42 -12.00 20.86 -3.03
C ALA A 42 -12.05 19.59 -2.16
N THR A 43 -12.92 18.65 -2.50
CA THR A 43 -13.01 17.33 -1.83
C THR A 43 -11.72 16.53 -2.02
N PHE A 44 -11.17 16.54 -3.23
CA PHE A 44 -9.89 15.87 -3.48
C PHE A 44 -8.74 16.48 -2.66
N ALA A 45 -8.64 17.79 -2.61
CA ALA A 45 -7.62 18.46 -1.79
C ALA A 45 -7.74 18.08 -0.30
N ALA A 46 -8.96 17.95 0.21
CA ALA A 46 -9.20 17.49 1.57
C ALA A 46 -8.85 16.00 1.77
N VAL A 47 -9.14 15.13 0.79
CA VAL A 47 -8.72 13.72 0.80
C VAL A 47 -7.20 13.61 0.75
N HIS A 48 -6.53 14.38 -0.10
CA HIS A 48 -5.07 14.39 -0.18
C HIS A 48 -4.44 14.85 1.14
N ALA A 49 -4.95 15.92 1.74
CA ALA A 49 -4.49 16.39 3.06
C ALA A 49 -4.69 15.32 4.15
N ALA A 50 -5.84 14.63 4.15
CA ALA A 50 -6.09 13.52 5.07
C ALA A 50 -5.13 12.34 4.83
N TRP A 51 -4.83 12.01 3.57
CA TRP A 51 -3.86 10.97 3.24
C TRP A 51 -2.46 11.28 3.77
N ILE A 52 -1.98 12.50 3.56
CA ILE A 52 -0.68 12.96 4.10
C ILE A 52 -0.67 12.94 5.64
N ALA A 53 -1.77 13.29 6.28
CA ALA A 53 -1.87 13.31 7.75
C ALA A 53 -1.94 11.91 8.37
N HIS A 54 -2.61 10.97 7.72
CA HIS A 54 -2.93 9.65 8.28
C HIS A 54 -2.19 8.49 7.61
N SER A 55 -1.51 8.69 6.49
CA SER A 55 -0.74 7.71 5.69
C SER A 55 -1.58 6.60 5.06
N VAL A 56 -2.72 6.23 5.65
CA VAL A 56 -3.65 5.21 5.13
C VAL A 56 -5.07 5.75 5.21
N LEU A 57 -5.82 5.70 4.10
CA LEU A 57 -7.24 6.05 4.08
C LEU A 57 -8.09 4.85 3.67
N LEU A 58 -9.18 4.66 4.38
CA LEU A 58 -10.24 3.70 4.09
C LEU A 58 -11.47 4.42 3.58
N PHE A 59 -11.99 3.99 2.43
CA PHE A 59 -13.28 4.40 1.87
C PHE A 59 -14.18 3.17 1.80
N ARG A 60 -15.23 3.16 2.64
CA ARG A 60 -16.15 2.02 2.69
C ARG A 60 -17.27 2.13 1.68
N GLY A 61 -17.81 0.97 1.25
CA GLY A 61 -19.04 0.87 0.50
C GLY A 61 -19.00 1.58 -0.86
N GLN A 62 -17.83 1.68 -1.48
CA GLN A 62 -17.69 2.24 -2.81
C GLN A 62 -18.18 1.25 -3.87
N SER A 63 -18.71 1.77 -4.98
CA SER A 63 -19.14 0.98 -6.14
C SER A 63 -18.39 1.50 -7.36
N LEU A 64 -17.15 1.02 -7.54
CA LEU A 64 -16.24 1.48 -8.59
C LEU A 64 -16.16 0.46 -9.71
N SER A 65 -16.24 0.94 -10.95
CA SER A 65 -15.70 0.23 -12.11
C SER A 65 -14.18 0.32 -12.13
N ASP A 66 -13.54 -0.44 -13.00
CA ASP A 66 -12.10 -0.34 -13.24
C ASP A 66 -11.69 1.05 -13.76
N ASP A 67 -12.56 1.68 -14.57
CA ASP A 67 -12.35 3.05 -15.03
C ASP A 67 -12.40 4.06 -13.88
N ASP A 68 -13.35 3.90 -12.96
CA ASP A 68 -13.46 4.75 -11.78
C ASP A 68 -12.23 4.60 -10.86
N LEU A 69 -11.76 3.36 -10.65
CA LEU A 69 -10.57 3.09 -9.86
C LEU A 69 -9.33 3.74 -10.48
N VAL A 70 -9.13 3.58 -11.78
CA VAL A 70 -8.02 4.21 -12.52
C VAL A 70 -8.13 5.74 -12.48
N ALA A 71 -9.33 6.29 -12.72
CA ALA A 71 -9.55 7.73 -12.71
C ALA A 71 -9.28 8.35 -11.33
N PHE A 72 -9.75 7.73 -10.25
CA PHE A 72 -9.45 8.15 -8.89
C PHE A 72 -7.95 8.08 -8.59
N SER A 73 -7.30 6.97 -8.96
CA SER A 73 -5.87 6.77 -8.71
C SER A 73 -5.00 7.80 -9.42
N ARG A 74 -5.35 8.17 -10.66
CA ARG A 74 -4.63 9.17 -11.46
C ARG A 74 -4.66 10.59 -10.86
N ARG A 75 -5.57 10.87 -9.95
CA ARG A 75 -5.57 12.15 -9.23
C ARG A 75 -4.34 12.31 -8.32
N PHE A 76 -3.72 11.22 -7.93
CA PHE A 76 -2.50 11.22 -7.11
C PHE A 76 -1.21 11.25 -7.96
N GLY A 77 -1.29 11.05 -9.27
CA GLY A 77 -0.19 11.08 -10.22
C GLY A 77 -0.30 10.00 -11.30
N ASP A 78 0.74 9.87 -12.12
CA ASP A 78 0.82 8.84 -13.13
C ASP A 78 0.83 7.45 -12.52
N LEU A 79 0.20 6.49 -13.20
CA LEU A 79 0.12 5.12 -12.72
C LEU A 79 1.21 4.25 -13.33
N ASP A 80 1.72 3.31 -12.53
CA ASP A 80 2.52 2.20 -13.01
C ASP A 80 1.65 1.19 -13.77
N HIS A 81 2.27 0.51 -14.71
CA HIS A 81 1.63 -0.64 -15.33
C HIS A 81 1.87 -1.89 -14.47
N ALA A 82 0.82 -2.66 -14.27
CA ALA A 82 0.94 -3.98 -13.67
C ALA A 82 1.88 -4.87 -14.52
N PRO A 83 2.67 -5.74 -13.89
CA PRO A 83 3.52 -6.69 -14.62
C PRO A 83 2.66 -7.56 -15.55
N ILE A 84 3.25 -7.98 -16.67
CA ILE A 84 2.63 -8.98 -17.53
C ILE A 84 2.69 -10.33 -16.83
N GLN A 85 1.61 -11.11 -16.87
CA GLN A 85 1.56 -12.46 -16.33
C GLN A 85 2.50 -13.39 -17.12
N GLU A 86 2.89 -14.52 -16.53
CA GLU A 86 3.79 -15.50 -17.17
C GLU A 86 3.25 -16.01 -18.52
N ASN A 87 1.93 -16.07 -18.69
CA ASN A 87 1.26 -16.43 -19.94
C ASN A 87 1.22 -15.30 -21.00
N GLY A 88 1.86 -14.16 -20.74
CA GLY A 88 1.90 -13.00 -21.62
C GLY A 88 0.65 -12.11 -21.60
N ARG A 89 -0.33 -12.42 -20.75
CA ARG A 89 -1.58 -11.64 -20.65
C ARG A 89 -1.48 -10.49 -19.67
N ARG A 90 -2.28 -9.45 -19.88
CA ARG A 90 -2.59 -8.44 -18.86
C ARG A 90 -3.63 -9.02 -17.90
N PHE A 91 -3.65 -8.53 -16.65
CA PHE A 91 -4.66 -8.93 -15.66
C PHE A 91 -6.06 -8.49 -16.07
N VAL A 92 -6.17 -7.26 -16.59
CA VAL A 92 -7.41 -6.71 -17.15
C VAL A 92 -7.13 -6.19 -18.55
N GLU A 93 -7.88 -6.67 -19.54
CA GLU A 93 -7.73 -6.23 -20.93
C GLU A 93 -8.07 -4.73 -21.04
N GLY A 94 -7.23 -3.98 -21.76
CA GLY A 94 -7.40 -2.54 -21.92
C GLY A 94 -7.10 -1.69 -20.69
N LYS A 95 -6.71 -2.30 -19.55
CA LYS A 95 -6.39 -1.63 -18.29
C LYS A 95 -5.01 -2.07 -17.78
N PRO A 96 -3.92 -1.62 -18.39
CA PRO A 96 -2.57 -2.06 -18.02
C PRO A 96 -2.17 -1.65 -16.60
N GLU A 97 -2.85 -0.68 -15.98
CA GLU A 97 -2.59 -0.19 -14.63
C GLU A 97 -3.14 -1.10 -13.53
N ILE A 98 -4.08 -2.02 -13.87
CA ILE A 98 -4.75 -2.84 -12.86
C ILE A 98 -3.99 -4.15 -12.66
N TYR A 99 -3.61 -4.40 -11.42
CA TYR A 99 -3.08 -5.67 -10.94
C TYR A 99 -4.14 -6.40 -10.10
N ILE A 100 -4.45 -7.66 -10.46
CA ILE A 100 -5.41 -8.47 -9.70
C ILE A 100 -4.67 -9.24 -8.60
N VAL A 101 -5.06 -9.01 -7.35
CA VAL A 101 -4.63 -9.78 -6.18
C VAL A 101 -5.73 -10.79 -5.86
N SER A 102 -5.49 -12.07 -6.19
CA SER A 102 -6.53 -13.11 -6.10
C SER A 102 -5.94 -14.51 -5.93
N ASN A 103 -6.72 -15.41 -5.31
CA ASN A 103 -6.47 -16.85 -5.28
C ASN A 103 -7.41 -17.64 -6.22
N VAL A 104 -8.21 -16.93 -7.02
CA VAL A 104 -9.25 -17.54 -7.85
C VAL A 104 -8.68 -18.02 -9.19
N LEU A 105 -9.19 -19.16 -9.66
CA LEU A 105 -8.96 -19.66 -11.01
C LEU A 105 -10.11 -19.26 -11.92
N GLY A 106 -9.79 -18.86 -13.15
CA GLY A 106 -10.77 -18.61 -14.20
C GLY A 106 -11.39 -19.89 -14.74
N ALA A 107 -12.35 -19.74 -15.66
CA ALA A 107 -13.01 -20.87 -16.32
C ALA A 107 -12.05 -21.76 -17.14
N ASP A 108 -10.91 -21.20 -17.55
CA ASP A 108 -9.81 -21.89 -18.26
C ASP A 108 -8.82 -22.60 -17.30
N GLY A 109 -9.10 -22.60 -15.99
CA GLY A 109 -8.25 -23.16 -14.95
C GLY A 109 -6.99 -22.37 -14.65
N GLN A 110 -6.78 -21.21 -15.28
CA GLN A 110 -5.65 -20.33 -15.01
C GLN A 110 -5.96 -19.33 -13.88
N ALA A 111 -4.94 -18.96 -13.10
CA ALA A 111 -5.10 -17.93 -12.08
C ALA A 111 -5.49 -16.59 -12.72
N ILE A 112 -6.56 -15.96 -12.21
CA ILE A 112 -6.98 -14.62 -12.65
C ILE A 112 -6.10 -13.51 -12.06
N GLY A 113 -5.36 -13.82 -10.99
CA GLY A 113 -4.52 -12.87 -10.26
C GLY A 113 -3.31 -13.56 -9.64
N SER A 114 -2.67 -12.88 -8.71
CA SER A 114 -1.45 -13.35 -8.04
C SER A 114 -1.58 -13.28 -6.52
N LEU A 115 -0.53 -13.78 -5.81
CA LEU A 115 -0.34 -13.77 -4.36
C LEU A 115 -1.19 -14.77 -3.57
N GLY A 116 -2.04 -15.58 -4.20
CA GLY A 116 -2.72 -16.71 -3.57
C GLY A 116 -3.37 -16.41 -2.21
N ALA A 117 -3.62 -17.46 -1.42
CA ALA A 117 -4.27 -17.39 -0.10
C ALA A 117 -3.28 -17.35 1.09
N GLY A 118 -1.98 -17.59 0.87
CA GLY A 118 -0.95 -17.57 1.90
C GLY A 118 -0.73 -16.22 2.55
N GLU A 119 0.09 -16.18 3.59
CA GLU A 119 0.54 -14.92 4.19
C GLU A 119 1.34 -14.10 3.19
N ALA A 120 1.18 -12.78 3.22
CA ALA A 120 2.13 -11.83 2.65
C ALA A 120 2.87 -11.14 3.80
N VAL A 121 4.19 -11.35 3.87
CA VAL A 121 5.02 -10.80 4.95
C VAL A 121 5.05 -9.26 4.94
N TRP A 122 5.46 -8.66 6.05
CA TRP A 122 5.68 -7.21 6.12
C TRP A 122 6.59 -6.71 5.00
N HIS A 123 6.12 -5.72 4.25
CA HIS A 123 6.88 -5.14 3.14
C HIS A 123 6.39 -3.73 2.76
N THR A 124 7.23 -3.02 2.04
CA THR A 124 6.88 -1.86 1.21
C THR A 124 6.81 -2.32 -0.24
N ASP A 125 5.76 -1.92 -0.96
CA ASP A 125 5.56 -2.31 -2.36
C ASP A 125 6.75 -1.86 -3.22
N MET A 126 7.25 -2.78 -4.04
CA MET A 126 8.28 -2.57 -5.08
C MET A 126 9.52 -1.77 -4.62
N SER A 127 9.82 -1.79 -3.33
CA SER A 127 10.97 -1.06 -2.75
C SER A 127 12.33 -1.49 -3.29
N TYR A 128 12.41 -2.60 -4.00
CA TYR A 128 13.60 -3.07 -4.69
C TYR A 128 13.92 -2.31 -5.99
N LEU A 129 13.04 -1.40 -6.43
CA LEU A 129 13.26 -0.51 -7.57
C LEU A 129 13.95 0.78 -7.14
N PRO A 130 14.68 1.45 -8.06
CA PRO A 130 15.26 2.78 -7.79
C PRO A 130 14.22 3.83 -7.41
N GLU A 131 13.05 3.77 -8.05
CA GLU A 131 11.90 4.67 -7.87
C GLU A 131 10.67 3.84 -7.49
N PRO A 132 10.48 3.54 -6.19
CA PRO A 132 9.31 2.78 -5.75
C PRO A 132 8.02 3.59 -5.90
N PRO A 133 6.85 2.94 -6.08
CA PRO A 133 5.59 3.66 -6.16
C PRO A 133 5.33 4.45 -4.86
N LYS A 134 4.83 5.69 -4.99
CA LYS A 134 4.53 6.53 -3.82
C LYS A 134 3.24 6.13 -3.12
N ALA A 135 2.27 5.59 -3.85
CA ALA A 135 0.97 5.19 -3.31
C ALA A 135 0.46 3.93 -3.96
N SER A 136 -0.32 3.17 -3.24
CA SER A 136 -1.08 2.03 -3.76
C SER A 136 -2.54 2.15 -3.32
N MET A 137 -3.45 1.74 -4.19
CA MET A 137 -4.88 1.59 -3.90
C MET A 137 -5.27 0.14 -4.10
N LEU A 138 -6.04 -0.41 -3.16
CA LEU A 138 -6.56 -1.76 -3.23
C LEU A 138 -8.07 -1.72 -3.03
N TYR A 139 -8.81 -2.15 -4.05
CA TYR A 139 -10.27 -2.17 -4.08
C TYR A 139 -10.78 -3.60 -3.95
N ALA A 140 -11.69 -3.84 -3.01
CA ALA A 140 -12.21 -5.15 -2.67
C ALA A 140 -13.47 -5.49 -3.47
N LEU A 141 -13.38 -6.51 -4.34
CA LEU A 141 -14.52 -7.07 -5.08
C LEU A 141 -15.11 -8.28 -4.36
N GLU A 142 -14.27 -9.25 -3.99
CA GLU A 142 -14.65 -10.42 -3.20
C GLU A 142 -13.68 -10.58 -2.02
N VAL A 143 -14.21 -10.87 -0.85
CA VAL A 143 -13.40 -11.04 0.37
C VAL A 143 -13.75 -12.34 1.08
N PRO A 144 -12.79 -13.04 1.70
CA PRO A 144 -13.08 -14.22 2.51
C PRO A 144 -13.88 -13.82 3.76
N PRO A 145 -14.75 -14.70 4.30
CA PRO A 145 -15.52 -14.40 5.49
C PRO A 145 -14.65 -14.27 6.76
N VAL A 146 -13.47 -14.93 6.77
CA VAL A 146 -12.50 -14.92 7.88
C VAL A 146 -11.09 -14.86 7.33
N GLY A 147 -10.21 -14.11 7.98
CA GLY A 147 -8.81 -13.94 7.57
C GLY A 147 -8.62 -12.95 6.43
N GLY A 148 -7.44 -12.94 5.81
CA GLY A 148 -7.10 -12.05 4.72
C GLY A 148 -7.03 -10.57 5.09
N ASN A 149 -7.01 -10.23 6.38
CA ASN A 149 -6.85 -8.85 6.86
C ASN A 149 -5.53 -8.27 6.36
N THR A 150 -5.53 -6.98 6.10
CA THR A 150 -4.30 -6.25 5.78
C THR A 150 -3.89 -5.39 6.97
N HIS A 151 -2.67 -5.56 7.42
CA HIS A 151 -2.08 -4.75 8.49
C HIS A 151 -1.17 -3.70 7.85
N PHE A 152 -1.21 -2.49 8.40
CA PHE A 152 -0.36 -1.36 8.02
C PHE A 152 0.44 -0.91 9.23
N ALA A 153 1.73 -0.63 9.07
CA ALA A 153 2.61 -0.13 10.11
C ALA A 153 3.18 1.23 9.73
N SER A 154 3.20 2.16 10.69
CA SER A 154 3.74 3.51 10.50
C SER A 154 5.25 3.53 10.64
N MET A 155 5.96 3.83 9.57
CA MET A 155 7.41 3.96 9.61
C MET A 155 7.87 5.27 10.28
N TYR A 156 6.99 6.26 10.40
CA TYR A 156 7.20 7.41 11.28
C TYR A 156 7.26 6.98 12.75
N ALA A 157 6.21 6.29 13.21
CA ALA A 157 6.12 5.83 14.58
C ALA A 157 7.22 4.80 14.92
N ALA A 158 7.62 3.97 13.94
CA ALA A 158 8.75 3.07 14.07
C ALA A 158 10.05 3.85 14.37
N TYR A 159 10.35 4.88 13.57
CA TYR A 159 11.52 5.74 13.77
C TYR A 159 11.44 6.51 15.10
N ASP A 160 10.30 7.12 15.39
CA ASP A 160 10.11 7.92 16.62
C ASP A 160 10.35 7.09 17.89
N ALA A 161 9.96 5.80 17.86
CA ALA A 161 10.10 4.86 18.98
C ALA A 161 11.51 4.26 19.14
N LEU A 162 12.43 4.50 18.20
CA LEU A 162 13.81 4.00 18.34
C LEU A 162 14.54 4.67 19.51
N PRO A 163 15.34 3.93 20.27
CA PRO A 163 16.30 4.51 21.18
C PRO A 163 17.28 5.46 20.44
N GLU A 164 17.70 6.54 21.08
CA GLU A 164 18.58 7.53 20.46
C GLU A 164 19.92 6.95 19.96
N ALA A 165 20.44 5.92 20.64
CA ALA A 165 21.64 5.21 20.18
C ALA A 165 21.40 4.50 18.84
N LEU A 166 20.21 3.89 18.67
CA LEU A 166 19.84 3.18 17.45
C LEU A 166 19.55 4.15 16.29
N LYS A 167 18.89 5.29 16.58
CA LYS A 167 18.72 6.38 15.59
C LYS A 167 20.06 6.86 15.05
N ARG A 168 21.03 7.14 15.94
CA ARG A 168 22.37 7.56 15.53
C ARG A 168 23.09 6.49 14.72
N ARG A 169 22.95 5.20 15.09
CA ARG A 169 23.56 4.08 14.37
C ARG A 169 22.94 3.90 12.97
N ALA A 170 21.64 4.12 12.80
CA ALA A 170 20.94 3.99 11.54
C ALA A 170 21.16 5.16 10.58
N GLN A 171 21.50 6.34 11.10
CA GLN A 171 21.65 7.57 10.32
C GLN A 171 22.76 7.46 9.28
N GLY A 172 22.46 7.83 8.03
CA GLY A 172 23.41 7.82 6.91
C GLY A 172 23.69 6.44 6.31
N LEU A 173 23.21 5.35 6.91
CA LEU A 173 23.32 4.01 6.34
C LEU A 173 22.37 3.83 5.16
N LYS A 174 22.74 2.93 4.26
CA LYS A 174 21.87 2.46 3.16
C LYS A 174 21.57 0.98 3.34
N VAL A 175 20.35 0.61 3.01
CA VAL A 175 19.90 -0.77 3.02
C VAL A 175 19.52 -1.20 1.61
N LYS A 176 19.96 -2.39 1.19
CA LYS A 176 19.54 -3.01 -0.04
C LYS A 176 18.21 -3.71 0.16
N HIS A 177 17.25 -3.36 -0.67
CA HIS A 177 15.92 -3.98 -0.70
C HIS A 177 15.91 -5.10 -1.75
N ASP A 178 15.59 -6.32 -1.30
CA ASP A 178 15.65 -7.51 -2.14
C ASP A 178 14.57 -7.55 -3.22
N GLY A 179 14.98 -7.82 -4.45
CA GLY A 179 14.12 -8.05 -5.61
C GLY A 179 13.94 -9.53 -5.98
N THR A 180 14.50 -10.47 -5.22
CA THR A 180 14.48 -11.91 -5.55
C THR A 180 13.09 -12.52 -5.39
N TYR A 181 12.42 -12.23 -4.27
CA TYR A 181 11.13 -12.83 -3.93
C TYR A 181 10.01 -11.78 -3.92
N ASN A 182 8.77 -12.22 -4.16
CA ASN A 182 7.60 -11.39 -3.91
C ASN A 182 7.17 -11.45 -2.42
N SER A 183 6.13 -10.71 -2.03
CA SER A 183 5.64 -10.68 -0.64
C SER A 183 5.01 -11.99 -0.17
N GLY A 184 4.59 -12.86 -1.08
CA GLY A 184 4.14 -14.23 -0.79
C GLY A 184 5.27 -15.25 -0.69
N GLY A 185 6.55 -14.83 -0.80
CA GLY A 185 7.70 -15.70 -0.71
C GLY A 185 8.06 -16.44 -2.00
N PHE A 186 7.38 -16.19 -3.11
CA PHE A 186 7.66 -16.80 -4.40
C PHE A 186 8.81 -16.11 -5.12
N LEU A 187 9.68 -16.89 -5.75
CA LEU A 187 10.76 -16.39 -6.60
C LEU A 187 10.17 -15.62 -7.78
N ARG A 188 10.74 -14.45 -8.09
CA ARG A 188 10.29 -13.67 -9.23
C ARG A 188 10.77 -14.30 -10.54
N ALA A 189 9.96 -14.19 -11.58
CA ALA A 189 10.31 -14.69 -12.91
C ALA A 189 11.64 -14.06 -13.41
N GLY A 190 12.50 -14.89 -13.98
CA GLY A 190 13.80 -14.47 -14.50
C GLY A 190 14.87 -14.15 -13.45
N VAL A 191 14.61 -14.42 -12.17
CA VAL A 191 15.58 -14.19 -11.09
C VAL A 191 16.13 -15.52 -10.59
N THR A 192 17.44 -15.58 -10.36
CA THR A 192 18.10 -16.71 -9.71
C THR A 192 18.24 -16.43 -8.22
N ALA A 193 17.81 -17.34 -7.37
CA ALA A 193 17.99 -17.24 -5.93
C ALA A 193 19.49 -17.29 -5.55
N THR A 194 19.86 -16.57 -4.50
CA THR A 194 21.20 -16.59 -3.90
C THR A 194 21.06 -16.66 -2.38
N ASP A 195 22.00 -17.32 -1.74
CA ASP A 195 22.10 -17.38 -0.27
C ASP A 195 22.90 -16.19 0.30
N ASP A 196 23.56 -15.39 -0.56
CA ASP A 196 24.28 -14.20 -0.15
C ASP A 196 23.42 -12.94 -0.44
N PRO A 197 22.88 -12.27 0.59
CA PRO A 197 22.05 -11.09 0.42
C PRO A 197 22.81 -9.92 -0.23
N ARG A 198 24.15 -9.90 -0.20
CA ARG A 198 24.95 -8.86 -0.86
C ARG A 198 24.88 -8.93 -2.38
N THR A 199 24.68 -10.13 -2.92
CA THR A 199 24.64 -10.40 -4.37
C THR A 199 23.23 -10.55 -4.93
N SER A 200 22.18 -10.59 -4.09
CA SER A 200 20.80 -10.67 -4.53
C SER A 200 20.42 -9.40 -5.32
N PRO A 201 19.54 -9.51 -6.35
CA PRO A 201 19.07 -8.33 -7.07
C PRO A 201 18.28 -7.39 -6.15
N GLY A 202 18.36 -6.09 -6.43
CA GLY A 202 17.65 -5.08 -5.64
C GLY A 202 18.31 -3.71 -5.74
N HIS A 203 17.80 -2.77 -4.96
CA HIS A 203 18.30 -1.39 -4.96
C HIS A 203 18.66 -0.93 -3.54
N LEU A 204 19.67 -0.07 -3.45
CA LEU A 204 20.09 0.57 -2.21
C LEU A 204 19.27 1.83 -1.97
N HIS A 205 18.60 1.89 -0.82
CA HIS A 205 17.91 3.08 -0.35
C HIS A 205 18.47 3.56 0.98
N PRO A 206 18.32 4.84 1.33
CA PRO A 206 18.64 5.31 2.68
C PRO A 206 17.82 4.52 3.71
N LEU A 207 18.46 4.08 4.80
CA LEU A 207 17.80 3.37 5.90
C LEU A 207 16.85 4.29 6.68
N VAL A 208 17.27 5.55 6.85
CA VAL A 208 16.43 6.63 7.39
C VAL A 208 16.17 7.63 6.26
N CYS A 209 14.90 7.83 5.95
CA CYS A 209 14.45 8.75 4.92
C CYS A 209 13.70 9.94 5.51
N ARG A 210 13.60 11.00 4.74
CA ARG A 210 12.73 12.14 5.00
C ARG A 210 11.57 12.11 4.02
N HIS A 211 10.35 12.14 4.53
CA HIS A 211 9.18 12.16 3.65
C HIS A 211 9.11 13.47 2.85
N PRO A 212 8.96 13.43 1.52
CA PRO A 212 9.11 14.62 0.68
C PRO A 212 8.06 15.72 0.93
N GLU A 213 6.84 15.35 1.34
CA GLU A 213 5.76 16.33 1.57
C GLU A 213 5.66 16.78 3.04
N THR A 214 5.95 15.92 4.01
CA THR A 214 5.83 16.26 5.45
C THR A 214 7.14 16.70 6.09
N GLY A 215 8.28 16.38 5.48
CA GLY A 215 9.61 16.59 6.04
C GLY A 215 9.94 15.69 7.24
N ARG A 216 9.02 14.82 7.68
CA ARG A 216 9.26 13.91 8.83
C ARG A 216 10.26 12.83 8.49
N GLN A 217 11.07 12.47 9.47
CA GLN A 217 11.95 11.31 9.38
C GLN A 217 11.20 10.00 9.58
N MET A 218 11.65 8.95 8.90
CA MET A 218 11.02 7.63 8.94
C MET A 218 12.04 6.54 8.64
N LEU A 219 11.79 5.32 9.08
CA LEU A 219 12.52 4.15 8.61
C LEU A 219 12.05 3.77 7.21
N TYR A 220 12.97 3.25 6.39
CA TYR A 220 12.65 2.69 5.08
C TYR A 220 13.30 1.32 4.92
N LEU A 221 12.58 0.25 5.30
CA LEU A 221 13.14 -1.10 5.49
C LEU A 221 12.86 -2.07 4.35
N GLY A 222 11.85 -1.80 3.51
CA GLY A 222 11.48 -2.68 2.41
C GLY A 222 10.92 -4.02 2.87
N ARG A 223 11.74 -5.07 2.86
CA ARG A 223 11.42 -6.43 3.31
C ARG A 223 12.61 -7.00 4.06
N ARG A 224 12.35 -7.82 5.12
CA ARG A 224 13.45 -8.37 5.95
C ARG A 224 14.31 -9.40 5.20
N ARG A 225 13.67 -10.29 4.44
CA ARG A 225 14.39 -11.36 3.72
C ARG A 225 15.37 -10.78 2.72
N ASN A 226 16.61 -11.24 2.75
CA ASN A 226 17.71 -10.80 1.89
C ASN A 226 18.02 -9.28 1.92
N ALA A 227 17.48 -8.54 2.89
CA ALA A 227 17.90 -7.17 3.11
C ALA A 227 19.37 -7.15 3.60
N TYR A 228 20.10 -6.11 3.22
CA TYR A 228 21.52 -5.98 3.60
C TYR A 228 21.87 -4.51 3.77
N ILE A 229 22.50 -4.18 4.91
CA ILE A 229 23.01 -2.82 5.15
C ILE A 229 24.38 -2.70 4.51
N ASP A 230 24.46 -1.85 3.50
CA ASP A 230 25.66 -1.66 2.69
C ASP A 230 26.87 -1.24 3.52
N GLY A 231 28.00 -1.88 3.25
CA GLY A 231 29.27 -1.59 3.90
C GLY A 231 29.49 -2.24 5.28
N LEU A 232 28.48 -2.91 5.85
CA LEU A 232 28.66 -3.66 7.10
C LEU A 232 29.08 -5.11 6.87
N PRO A 233 29.82 -5.74 7.81
CA PRO A 233 29.90 -7.18 7.89
C PRO A 233 28.51 -7.81 7.94
N LEU A 234 28.35 -9.02 7.39
CA LEU A 234 27.03 -9.65 7.23
C LEU A 234 26.30 -9.85 8.57
N ASP A 235 27.03 -10.34 9.57
CA ASP A 235 26.53 -10.55 10.93
C ASP A 235 26.09 -9.25 11.63
N GLU A 236 26.84 -8.18 11.44
CA GLU A 236 26.49 -6.86 11.96
C GLU A 236 25.26 -6.28 11.25
N SER A 237 25.17 -6.48 9.93
CA SER A 237 24.01 -6.09 9.13
C SER A 237 22.76 -6.84 9.58
N GLU A 238 22.85 -8.16 9.76
CA GLU A 238 21.74 -9.00 10.23
C GLU A 238 21.26 -8.56 11.63
N ALA A 239 22.19 -8.39 12.58
CA ALA A 239 21.87 -7.97 13.94
C ALA A 239 21.19 -6.59 13.99
N LEU A 240 21.69 -5.62 13.20
CA LEU A 240 21.06 -4.29 13.14
C LEU A 240 19.69 -4.32 12.47
N LEU A 241 19.53 -5.09 11.40
CA LEU A 241 18.24 -5.26 10.74
C LEU A 241 17.24 -5.92 11.68
N ASP A 242 17.61 -6.96 12.42
CA ASP A 242 16.70 -7.63 13.36
C ASP A 242 16.22 -6.67 14.45
N GLU A 243 17.12 -5.86 15.03
CA GLU A 243 16.78 -4.84 16.02
C GLU A 243 15.81 -3.79 15.45
N LEU A 244 16.06 -3.28 14.23
CA LEU A 244 15.18 -2.32 13.57
C LEU A 244 13.81 -2.92 13.23
N TRP A 245 13.76 -4.17 12.76
CA TRP A 245 12.54 -4.85 12.42
C TRP A 245 11.69 -5.20 13.65
N GLU A 246 12.30 -5.48 14.79
CA GLU A 246 11.58 -5.60 16.06
C GLU A 246 10.78 -4.34 16.37
N HIS A 247 11.37 -3.17 16.19
CA HIS A 247 10.67 -1.89 16.36
C HIS A 247 9.59 -1.64 15.28
N ALA A 248 9.89 -1.96 14.03
CA ALA A 248 9.05 -1.64 12.87
C ALA A 248 7.82 -2.57 12.70
N SER A 249 7.76 -3.70 13.41
CA SER A 249 6.66 -4.68 13.30
C SER A 249 5.79 -4.77 14.56
N ARG A 250 5.97 -3.89 15.54
CA ARG A 250 5.20 -3.90 16.80
C ARG A 250 3.72 -3.61 16.58
N PRO A 251 2.82 -4.29 17.28
CA PRO A 251 1.38 -4.02 17.21
C PRO A 251 1.02 -2.55 17.53
N ALA A 252 1.74 -1.91 18.47
CA ALA A 252 1.48 -0.54 18.89
C ALA A 252 1.60 0.52 17.78
N ILE A 253 2.35 0.24 16.72
CA ILE A 253 2.54 1.14 15.57
C ILE A 253 1.75 0.69 14.33
N SER A 254 0.87 -0.29 14.47
CA SER A 254 0.13 -0.88 13.36
C SER A 254 -1.38 -0.77 13.51
N TRP A 255 -2.07 -0.86 12.41
CA TRP A 255 -3.51 -0.95 12.30
C TRP A 255 -3.88 -2.12 11.39
N ALA A 256 -4.89 -2.92 11.77
CA ALA A 256 -5.43 -4.02 11.01
C ALA A 256 -6.75 -3.65 10.35
N HIS A 257 -6.83 -3.75 9.02
CA HIS A 257 -8.05 -3.55 8.26
C HIS A 257 -8.75 -4.89 8.01
N ASN A 258 -9.99 -4.98 8.45
CA ASN A 258 -10.89 -6.07 8.14
C ASN A 258 -11.74 -5.68 6.92
N TRP A 259 -11.54 -6.39 5.82
CA TRP A 259 -12.12 -6.08 4.52
C TRP A 259 -13.62 -6.37 4.43
N ARG A 260 -14.30 -5.52 3.66
CA ARG A 260 -15.67 -5.75 3.17
C ARG A 260 -15.69 -5.52 1.66
N PRO A 261 -16.56 -6.19 0.90
CA PRO A 261 -16.76 -5.85 -0.51
C PRO A 261 -17.11 -4.36 -0.66
N GLY A 262 -16.49 -3.70 -1.64
CA GLY A 262 -16.64 -2.25 -1.84
C GLY A 262 -15.71 -1.38 -0.99
N ASP A 263 -14.85 -1.95 -0.15
CA ASP A 263 -13.81 -1.17 0.52
C ASP A 263 -12.71 -0.81 -0.48
N LEU A 264 -12.28 0.45 -0.47
CA LEU A 264 -11.03 0.89 -1.08
C LEU A 264 -10.10 1.39 0.01
N VAL A 265 -8.87 0.89 0.02
CA VAL A 265 -7.80 1.37 0.89
C VAL A 265 -6.71 1.99 0.03
N LEU A 266 -6.35 3.24 0.36
CA LEU A 266 -5.22 4.00 -0.19
C LEU A 266 -4.14 4.08 0.86
N TRP A 267 -2.89 3.75 0.55
CA TRP A 267 -1.77 3.94 1.46
C TRP A 267 -0.57 4.60 0.81
N ASP A 268 0.18 5.31 1.66
CA ASP A 268 1.44 5.94 1.30
C ASP A 268 2.60 4.95 1.47
N ASN A 269 3.12 4.43 0.37
CA ASN A 269 4.23 3.48 0.38
C ASN A 269 5.54 4.09 0.90
N ARG A 270 5.66 5.41 0.88
CA ARG A 270 6.89 6.08 1.32
C ARG A 270 7.10 5.92 2.82
N CYS A 271 6.00 5.89 3.60
CA CYS A 271 6.05 5.89 5.06
C CYS A 271 5.26 4.76 5.74
N THR A 272 4.83 3.74 4.99
CA THR A 272 4.14 2.57 5.54
C THR A 272 4.76 1.26 5.06
N MET A 273 4.70 0.25 5.92
CA MET A 273 4.78 -1.15 5.51
C MET A 273 3.41 -1.79 5.68
N HIS A 274 3.16 -2.86 4.94
CA HIS A 274 1.94 -3.65 5.10
C HIS A 274 2.22 -5.15 5.00
N ARG A 275 1.31 -5.94 5.58
CA ARG A 275 1.27 -7.40 5.49
C ARG A 275 -0.17 -7.88 5.37
N ARG A 276 -0.37 -9.10 4.90
CA ARG A 276 -1.69 -9.72 4.84
C ARG A 276 -1.69 -11.03 5.61
N ASP A 277 -2.70 -11.22 6.45
CA ASP A 277 -2.96 -12.50 7.09
C ASP A 277 -3.32 -13.57 6.05
N PRO A 278 -2.99 -14.84 6.27
CA PRO A 278 -3.49 -15.93 5.45
C PRO A 278 -5.02 -16.06 5.62
N PHE A 279 -5.65 -16.73 4.68
CA PHE A 279 -7.06 -17.08 4.72
C PHE A 279 -7.30 -18.45 4.10
N ASP A 280 -8.49 -19.02 4.31
CA ASP A 280 -8.85 -20.32 3.74
C ASP A 280 -8.77 -20.29 2.22
N ALA A 281 -7.94 -21.14 1.63
CA ALA A 281 -7.74 -21.25 0.19
C ALA A 281 -9.03 -21.61 -0.59
N ALA A 282 -10.02 -22.21 0.06
CA ALA A 282 -11.33 -22.49 -0.52
C ALA A 282 -12.22 -21.24 -0.60
N SER A 283 -11.92 -20.19 0.17
CA SER A 283 -12.60 -18.92 0.13
C SER A 283 -12.08 -18.06 -1.03
N ARG A 284 -13.00 -17.37 -1.71
CA ARG A 284 -12.65 -16.48 -2.82
C ARG A 284 -12.19 -15.12 -2.30
N ARG A 285 -11.11 -14.62 -2.87
CA ARG A 285 -10.64 -13.24 -2.66
C ARG A 285 -10.24 -12.63 -3.99
N VAL A 286 -10.89 -11.53 -4.37
CA VAL A 286 -10.59 -10.79 -5.59
C VAL A 286 -10.47 -9.31 -5.27
N MET A 287 -9.30 -8.75 -5.52
CA MET A 287 -8.99 -7.34 -5.31
C MET A 287 -8.33 -6.75 -6.54
N HIS A 288 -8.71 -5.55 -6.91
CA HIS A 288 -8.03 -4.77 -7.95
C HIS A 288 -7.11 -3.73 -7.32
N ARG A 289 -5.87 -3.70 -7.78
CA ARG A 289 -4.83 -2.78 -7.28
C ARG A 289 -4.33 -1.87 -8.39
N THR A 290 -4.17 -0.58 -8.06
CA THR A 290 -3.41 0.40 -8.84
C THR A 290 -2.24 0.93 -8.01
N GLN A 291 -1.19 1.38 -8.68
CA GLN A 291 -0.01 1.99 -8.05
C GLN A 291 0.33 3.30 -8.74
N VAL A 292 0.60 4.32 -7.95
CA VAL A 292 1.03 5.64 -8.43
C VAL A 292 2.55 5.67 -8.45
N LYS A 293 3.14 6.07 -9.57
CA LYS A 293 4.58 6.25 -9.72
C LYS A 293 5.14 7.14 -8.62
N GLY A 294 6.30 6.79 -8.16
CA GLY A 294 7.02 7.53 -7.14
C GLY A 294 8.36 8.04 -7.63
N GLU A 295 9.17 8.43 -6.66
CA GLU A 295 10.51 8.92 -6.85
C GLU A 295 11.44 8.20 -5.86
N ALA A 296 12.75 8.30 -6.08
CA ALA A 296 13.72 7.77 -5.15
C ALA A 296 13.55 8.40 -3.75
N PRO A 297 13.49 7.59 -2.66
CA PRO A 297 13.34 8.12 -1.31
C PRO A 297 14.50 9.03 -0.93
N PRO A 298 14.25 10.29 -0.54
CA PRO A 298 15.32 11.20 -0.13
C PRO A 298 15.92 10.80 1.22
N ALA A 299 17.24 10.89 1.34
CA ALA A 299 17.93 10.69 2.63
C ALA A 299 17.50 11.74 3.66
N ALA A 300 17.49 11.37 4.95
CA ALA A 300 17.16 12.25 6.06
C ALA A 300 18.37 13.07 6.55
#